data_e0a1b7aa3de24e47dec4e00a38c1dbb4
#
_entry.id   e0a1b7aa3de24e47dec4e00a38c1dbb4
#
_cell.length_a   1.000
_cell.length_b   1.000
_cell.length_c   1.000
_cell.angle_alpha   90.00
_cell.angle_beta   90.00
_cell.angle_gamma   90.00
#
_symmetry.space_group_name_H-M   'P 1'
#
loop_
_entity.id
_entity.type
_entity.pdbx_description
1 polymer ?
#
loop_
_entity_poly.entity_id
_entity_poly.type
_entity_poly.pdbx_seq_one_letter_code
_entity_poly.pdbx_strand_id
1 'polypeptide(L)'
;MFMQKIIKKYRIFIVTMSILSIVILTAFYNILKPKRLLPIYQPAEVNSELVDSSLHYKKKYHKISDFELINQNGDRITQSFYDNKIYVADFFFTTCQTICPIMTDHMYEIQQKTLNDPNILLLSHTVTPEIDSVEQLKKYAIEKGVNSNKWNLVTGDKKQIYDLARLSYLAVKSSNVIDQYDMIHTENFMLIDTKKQIRGFYDGTDPKSIETLLEDIKVLKESTYK
;
A
#
# COMPACT_ATOMS: atom_id res chain seq x y z
N MET A 1 53.42 -5.30 -35.91
CA MET A 1 53.60 -6.74 -36.21
C MET A 1 53.79 -7.62 -34.94
N PHE A 2 54.54 -7.19 -33.94
CA PHE A 2 54.80 -7.93 -32.69
C PHE A 2 53.55 -8.14 -31.82
N MET A 3 52.74 -7.09 -31.60
CA MET A 3 51.55 -7.10 -30.76
C MET A 3 50.43 -8.04 -31.31
N GLN A 4 50.30 -8.13 -32.63
CA GLN A 4 49.32 -9.04 -33.27
C GLN A 4 49.66 -10.53 -33.07
N LYS A 5 50.96 -10.86 -33.04
CA LYS A 5 51.43 -12.23 -32.77
C LYS A 5 51.14 -12.66 -31.30
N ILE A 6 51.31 -11.74 -30.36
CA ILE A 6 50.99 -11.98 -28.93
C ILE A 6 49.52 -12.19 -28.74
N ILE A 7 48.66 -11.32 -29.31
CA ILE A 7 47.21 -11.44 -29.22
C ILE A 7 46.74 -12.78 -29.80
N LYS A 8 47.30 -13.21 -30.94
CA LYS A 8 46.93 -14.47 -31.58
C LYS A 8 47.34 -15.68 -30.72
N LYS A 9 48.51 -15.61 -30.10
CA LYS A 9 49.03 -16.70 -29.18
C LYS A 9 48.19 -16.85 -27.92
N TYR A 10 47.72 -15.73 -27.32
CA TYR A 10 47.00 -15.75 -26.04
C TYR A 10 45.49 -15.47 -26.22
N ARG A 11 44.95 -15.58 -27.41
CA ARG A 11 43.56 -15.23 -27.75
C ARG A 11 42.55 -15.93 -26.82
N ILE A 12 42.70 -17.24 -26.60
CA ILE A 12 41.80 -18.02 -25.75
C ILE A 12 41.92 -17.52 -24.30
N PHE A 13 43.13 -17.34 -23.79
CA PHE A 13 43.37 -16.84 -22.42
C PHE A 13 42.78 -15.43 -22.23
N ILE A 14 42.95 -14.52 -23.17
CA ILE A 14 42.38 -13.17 -23.11
C ILE A 14 40.84 -13.24 -23.09
N VAL A 15 40.23 -14.06 -23.94
CA VAL A 15 38.77 -14.22 -24.00
C VAL A 15 38.22 -14.80 -22.69
N THR A 16 38.86 -15.87 -22.15
CA THR A 16 38.42 -16.48 -20.89
C THR A 16 38.54 -15.52 -19.70
N MET A 17 39.64 -14.77 -19.62
CA MET A 17 39.84 -13.76 -18.55
C MET A 17 38.85 -12.60 -18.68
N SER A 18 38.53 -12.17 -19.92
CA SER A 18 37.51 -11.13 -20.13
C SER A 18 36.10 -11.59 -19.70
N ILE A 19 35.73 -12.83 -20.07
CA ILE A 19 34.45 -13.40 -19.62
C ILE A 19 34.40 -13.50 -18.08
N LEU A 20 35.45 -14.03 -17.46
CA LEU A 20 35.54 -14.13 -16.01
C LEU A 20 35.44 -12.76 -15.33
N SER A 21 36.13 -11.75 -15.86
CA SER A 21 36.04 -10.38 -15.37
C SER A 21 34.62 -9.80 -15.45
N ILE A 22 33.92 -10.01 -16.57
CA ILE A 22 32.54 -9.57 -16.74
C ILE A 22 31.62 -10.27 -15.71
N VAL A 23 31.78 -11.58 -15.52
CA VAL A 23 30.99 -12.34 -14.53
C VAL A 23 31.24 -11.81 -13.11
N ILE A 24 32.51 -11.59 -12.74
CA ILE A 24 32.86 -11.04 -11.43
C ILE A 24 32.27 -9.63 -11.26
N LEU A 25 32.44 -8.76 -12.25
CA LEU A 25 31.91 -7.38 -12.19
C LEU A 25 30.39 -7.34 -12.10
N THR A 26 29.70 -8.19 -12.85
CA THR A 26 28.23 -8.27 -12.78
C THR A 26 27.76 -8.84 -11.43
N ALA A 27 28.42 -9.86 -10.90
CA ALA A 27 28.13 -10.38 -9.57
C ALA A 27 28.37 -9.30 -8.50
N PHE A 28 29.48 -8.60 -8.54
CA PHE A 28 29.84 -7.53 -7.62
C PHE A 28 28.85 -6.36 -7.70
N TYR A 29 28.47 -5.95 -8.92
CA TYR A 29 27.44 -4.93 -9.14
C TYR A 29 26.10 -5.33 -8.51
N ASN A 30 25.66 -6.56 -8.70
CA ASN A 30 24.41 -7.07 -8.13
C ASN A 30 24.42 -7.15 -6.59
N ILE A 31 25.58 -7.49 -5.99
CA ILE A 31 25.75 -7.53 -4.54
C ILE A 31 25.76 -6.12 -3.93
N LEU A 32 26.42 -5.17 -4.59
CA LEU A 32 26.57 -3.80 -4.11
C LEU A 32 25.41 -2.88 -4.49
N LYS A 33 24.50 -3.32 -5.38
CA LYS A 33 23.35 -2.50 -5.77
C LYS A 33 22.55 -2.12 -4.52
N PRO A 34 22.40 -0.81 -4.21
CA PRO A 34 21.66 -0.39 -3.03
C PRO A 34 20.23 -0.88 -3.12
N LYS A 35 19.76 -1.53 -2.06
CA LYS A 35 18.36 -1.95 -1.98
C LYS A 35 17.50 -0.71 -1.80
N ARG A 36 16.49 -0.55 -2.64
CA ARG A 36 15.48 0.48 -2.46
C ARG A 36 14.75 0.21 -1.14
N LEU A 37 14.74 1.20 -0.25
CA LEU A 37 13.95 1.17 0.99
C LEU A 37 12.83 2.19 0.86
N LEU A 38 11.63 1.80 1.26
CA LEU A 38 10.52 2.74 1.29
C LEU A 38 10.63 3.65 2.52
N PRO A 39 10.23 4.92 2.39
CA PRO A 39 10.16 5.83 3.53
C PRO A 39 9.16 5.34 4.58
N ILE A 40 9.26 5.87 5.80
CA ILE A 40 8.25 5.75 6.84
C ILE A 40 7.64 7.14 7.00
N TYR A 41 6.39 7.28 6.61
CA TYR A 41 5.71 8.58 6.69
C TYR A 41 5.29 8.88 8.13
N GLN A 42 5.59 10.11 8.55
CA GLN A 42 5.18 10.64 9.85
C GLN A 42 4.27 11.86 9.63
N PRO A 43 3.37 12.20 10.57
CA PRO A 43 2.46 13.34 10.41
C PRO A 43 3.15 14.64 10.03
N ALA A 44 4.33 14.91 10.59
CA ALA A 44 5.10 16.12 10.29
C ALA A 44 5.76 16.15 8.90
N GLU A 45 5.77 15.01 8.19
CA GLU A 45 6.41 14.83 6.86
C GLU A 45 5.38 14.70 5.74
N VAL A 46 4.12 14.50 6.09
CA VAL A 46 3.00 14.49 5.15
C VAL A 46 2.54 15.93 4.91
N ASN A 47 1.95 16.20 3.74
CA ASN A 47 1.39 17.51 3.46
C ASN A 47 0.49 17.95 4.61
N SER A 48 0.80 19.12 5.20
CA SER A 48 0.08 19.68 6.37
C SER A 48 -1.42 19.84 6.14
N GLU A 49 -1.84 19.87 4.88
CA GLU A 49 -3.25 19.91 4.52
C GLU A 49 -3.99 18.57 4.71
N LEU A 50 -3.26 17.45 4.73
CA LEU A 50 -3.80 16.10 4.92
C LEU A 50 -3.73 15.62 6.37
N VAL A 51 -3.08 16.39 7.25
CA VAL A 51 -2.83 15.98 8.63
C VAL A 51 -3.56 16.92 9.59
N ASP A 52 -4.22 16.35 10.60
CA ASP A 52 -4.81 17.13 11.68
C ASP A 52 -3.76 17.98 12.38
N SER A 53 -4.09 19.24 12.67
CA SER A 53 -3.17 20.20 13.30
C SER A 53 -2.63 19.72 14.64
N SER A 54 -3.40 18.89 15.35
CA SER A 54 -2.97 18.28 16.62
C SER A 54 -1.85 17.25 16.46
N LEU A 55 -1.57 16.80 15.24
CA LEU A 55 -0.54 15.81 14.94
C LEU A 55 0.70 16.40 14.26
N HIS A 56 0.69 17.66 13.81
CA HIS A 56 1.79 18.28 13.06
C HIS A 56 3.14 18.22 13.78
N TYR A 57 3.14 18.11 15.11
CA TYR A 57 4.36 18.01 15.91
C TYR A 57 4.95 16.60 15.98
N LYS A 58 4.19 15.54 15.59
CA LYS A 58 4.65 14.15 15.66
C LYS A 58 5.62 13.86 14.52
N LYS A 59 6.89 13.75 14.84
CA LYS A 59 7.98 13.44 13.89
C LYS A 59 8.42 12.00 13.89
N LYS A 60 7.94 11.17 14.81
CA LYS A 60 8.34 9.76 14.95
C LYS A 60 7.24 8.93 15.62
N TYR A 61 7.33 7.61 15.40
CA TYR A 61 6.49 6.60 16.08
C TYR A 61 5.00 6.63 15.72
N HIS A 62 4.63 7.28 14.61
CA HIS A 62 3.26 7.20 14.12
C HIS A 62 2.97 5.78 13.62
N LYS A 63 1.83 5.25 14.03
CA LYS A 63 1.33 3.93 13.64
C LYS A 63 -0.18 4.00 13.48
N ILE A 64 -0.71 3.09 12.66
CA ILE A 64 -2.16 2.89 12.57
C ILE A 64 -2.69 2.47 13.94
N SER A 65 -3.72 3.17 14.41
CA SER A 65 -4.39 2.91 15.68
C SER A 65 -5.14 1.59 15.66
N ASP A 66 -5.37 1.02 16.82
CA ASP A 66 -6.22 -0.14 16.94
C ASP A 66 -7.68 0.23 16.61
N PHE A 67 -8.37 -0.67 15.94
CA PHE A 67 -9.77 -0.51 15.56
C PHE A 67 -10.54 -1.83 15.68
N GLU A 68 -11.84 -1.71 15.67
CA GLU A 68 -12.78 -2.83 15.67
C GLU A 68 -13.98 -2.48 14.81
N LEU A 69 -14.10 -3.14 13.67
CA LEU A 69 -15.11 -2.91 12.63
C LEU A 69 -15.72 -4.24 12.19
N ILE A 70 -16.75 -4.21 11.37
CA ILE A 70 -17.45 -5.40 10.87
C ILE A 70 -17.27 -5.48 9.38
N ASN A 71 -16.89 -6.66 8.84
CA ASN A 71 -16.69 -6.81 7.41
C ASN A 71 -18.01 -7.18 6.67
N GLN A 72 -17.91 -7.30 5.35
CA GLN A 72 -18.99 -7.67 4.44
C GLN A 72 -19.61 -9.04 4.71
N ASN A 73 -19.01 -9.89 5.56
CA ASN A 73 -19.57 -11.18 5.98
C ASN A 73 -20.20 -11.15 7.36
N GLY A 74 -20.15 -10.01 8.07
CA GLY A 74 -20.57 -9.86 9.45
C GLY A 74 -19.51 -10.26 10.48
N ASP A 75 -18.27 -10.54 10.03
CA ASP A 75 -17.18 -10.90 10.92
C ASP A 75 -16.58 -9.64 11.56
N ARG A 76 -16.17 -9.76 12.81
CA ARG A 76 -15.47 -8.71 13.54
C ARG A 76 -14.02 -8.65 13.08
N ILE A 77 -13.60 -7.54 12.55
CA ILE A 77 -12.25 -7.26 12.06
C ILE A 77 -11.60 -6.24 12.98
N THR A 78 -10.44 -6.59 13.51
CA THR A 78 -9.62 -5.70 14.34
C THR A 78 -8.27 -5.45 13.68
N GLN A 79 -7.53 -4.45 14.14
CA GLN A 79 -6.16 -4.20 13.67
C GLN A 79 -5.27 -5.45 13.79
N SER A 80 -5.47 -6.30 14.80
CA SER A 80 -4.68 -7.53 14.99
C SER A 80 -4.87 -8.56 13.88
N PHE A 81 -5.96 -8.50 13.10
CA PHE A 81 -6.11 -9.32 11.89
C PHE A 81 -5.00 -9.06 10.86
N TYR A 82 -4.44 -7.86 10.87
CA TYR A 82 -3.36 -7.41 9.99
C TYR A 82 -1.96 -7.48 10.63
N ASP A 83 -1.83 -8.08 11.81
CA ASP A 83 -0.53 -8.24 12.47
C ASP A 83 0.40 -9.12 11.62
N ASN A 84 1.65 -8.66 11.45
CA ASN A 84 2.63 -9.30 10.57
C ASN A 84 2.22 -9.37 9.08
N LYS A 85 1.27 -8.56 8.64
CA LYS A 85 0.85 -8.44 7.24
C LYS A 85 1.23 -7.08 6.70
N ILE A 86 1.51 -7.04 5.40
CA ILE A 86 1.50 -5.82 4.59
C ILE A 86 0.08 -5.65 4.10
N TYR A 87 -0.48 -4.45 4.17
CA TYR A 87 -1.79 -4.24 3.60
C TYR A 87 -1.94 -2.88 2.92
N VAL A 88 -2.86 -2.83 1.96
CA VAL A 88 -3.30 -1.61 1.31
C VAL A 88 -4.65 -1.23 1.89
N ALA A 89 -4.78 0.02 2.33
CA ALA A 89 -6.02 0.55 2.86
C ALA A 89 -6.55 1.70 2.00
N ASP A 90 -7.89 1.82 1.89
CA ASP A 90 -8.57 2.95 1.28
C ASP A 90 -9.87 3.29 2.02
N PHE A 91 -10.48 4.40 1.58
CA PHE A 91 -11.78 4.87 2.05
C PHE A 91 -12.73 5.02 0.86
N PHE A 92 -13.93 4.47 0.94
CA PHE A 92 -14.90 4.42 -0.16
C PHE A 92 -16.34 4.52 0.34
N PHE A 93 -17.31 4.54 -0.56
CA PHE A 93 -18.72 4.29 -0.26
C PHE A 93 -19.41 3.66 -1.48
N THR A 94 -20.38 2.78 -1.23
CA THR A 94 -20.97 1.93 -2.27
C THR A 94 -21.83 2.71 -3.28
N THR A 95 -22.34 3.88 -2.90
CA THR A 95 -23.22 4.71 -3.74
C THR A 95 -22.45 5.76 -4.56
N CYS A 96 -21.12 5.83 -4.45
CA CYS A 96 -20.29 6.71 -5.26
C CYS A 96 -20.35 6.32 -6.74
N GLN A 97 -20.60 7.31 -7.61
CA GLN A 97 -20.69 7.08 -9.06
C GLN A 97 -19.51 7.69 -9.84
N THR A 98 -18.53 8.26 -9.15
CA THR A 98 -17.41 8.97 -9.78
C THR A 98 -16.10 8.22 -9.63
N ILE A 99 -15.35 8.45 -8.55
CA ILE A 99 -14.01 7.90 -8.36
C ILE A 99 -13.98 6.50 -7.75
N CYS A 100 -14.93 6.17 -6.85
CA CYS A 100 -14.91 4.87 -6.15
C CYS A 100 -15.00 3.66 -7.09
N PRO A 101 -15.76 3.68 -8.20
CA PRO A 101 -15.71 2.56 -9.16
C PRO A 101 -14.30 2.31 -9.71
N ILE A 102 -13.56 3.38 -10.08
CA ILE A 102 -12.20 3.31 -10.59
C ILE A 102 -11.26 2.75 -9.51
N MET A 103 -11.35 3.31 -8.29
CA MET A 103 -10.56 2.85 -7.14
C MET A 103 -10.83 1.38 -6.83
N THR A 104 -12.10 0.96 -6.84
CA THR A 104 -12.47 -0.44 -6.57
C THR A 104 -11.93 -1.39 -7.64
N ASP A 105 -11.96 -0.99 -8.92
CA ASP A 105 -11.39 -1.78 -10.01
C ASP A 105 -9.86 -1.90 -9.86
N HIS A 106 -9.17 -0.84 -9.41
CA HIS A 106 -7.74 -0.89 -9.08
C HIS A 106 -7.45 -1.74 -7.83
N MET A 107 -8.27 -1.67 -6.78
CA MET A 107 -8.16 -2.59 -5.64
C MET A 107 -8.36 -4.05 -6.05
N TYR A 108 -9.29 -4.32 -6.98
CA TYR A 108 -9.46 -5.64 -7.56
C TYR A 108 -8.20 -6.08 -8.34
N GLU A 109 -7.58 -5.19 -9.12
CA GLU A 109 -6.30 -5.50 -9.79
C GLU A 109 -5.21 -5.88 -8.77
N ILE A 110 -5.06 -5.10 -7.70
CA ILE A 110 -4.11 -5.38 -6.62
C ILE A 110 -4.43 -6.74 -5.98
N GLN A 111 -5.72 -7.03 -5.72
CA GLN A 111 -6.17 -8.34 -5.24
C GLN A 111 -5.67 -9.47 -6.14
N GLN A 112 -5.88 -9.37 -7.46
CA GLN A 112 -5.47 -10.41 -8.41
C GLN A 112 -3.96 -10.59 -8.46
N LYS A 113 -3.20 -9.50 -8.47
CA LYS A 113 -1.71 -9.52 -8.50
C LYS A 113 -1.10 -10.10 -7.22
N THR A 114 -1.81 -10.02 -6.10
CA THR A 114 -1.33 -10.48 -4.79
C THR A 114 -2.08 -11.70 -4.26
N LEU A 115 -2.98 -12.30 -5.04
CA LEU A 115 -3.93 -13.33 -4.61
C LEU A 115 -3.28 -14.50 -3.86
N ASN A 116 -2.16 -14.99 -4.37
CA ASN A 116 -1.45 -16.16 -3.84
C ASN A 116 -0.47 -15.81 -2.71
N ASP A 117 -0.40 -14.55 -2.29
CA ASP A 117 0.48 -14.13 -1.20
C ASP A 117 -0.31 -13.92 0.10
N PRO A 118 -0.23 -14.83 1.07
CA PRO A 118 -0.99 -14.74 2.31
C PRO A 118 -0.52 -13.60 3.23
N ASN A 119 0.61 -12.97 2.92
CA ASN A 119 1.18 -11.89 3.72
C ASN A 119 0.75 -10.49 3.27
N ILE A 120 -0.02 -10.40 2.17
CA ILE A 120 -0.52 -9.14 1.63
C ILE A 120 -2.04 -9.18 1.69
N LEU A 121 -2.66 -8.18 2.32
CA LEU A 121 -4.10 -8.05 2.49
C LEU A 121 -4.59 -6.69 2.01
N LEU A 122 -5.91 -6.55 1.86
CA LEU A 122 -6.58 -5.31 1.46
C LEU A 122 -7.66 -4.97 2.48
N LEU A 123 -7.89 -3.66 2.68
CA LEU A 123 -8.83 -3.16 3.67
C LEU A 123 -9.49 -1.87 3.17
N SER A 124 -10.79 -1.91 2.90
CA SER A 124 -11.56 -0.75 2.47
C SER A 124 -12.56 -0.34 3.55
N HIS A 125 -12.48 0.90 4.01
CA HIS A 125 -13.36 1.45 5.03
C HIS A 125 -14.48 2.24 4.36
N THR A 126 -15.76 1.92 4.65
CA THR A 126 -16.82 2.81 4.19
C THR A 126 -16.81 4.12 4.97
N VAL A 127 -17.11 5.22 4.29
CA VAL A 127 -17.29 6.53 4.94
C VAL A 127 -18.77 6.88 5.15
N THR A 128 -19.68 6.00 4.72
CA THR A 128 -21.12 6.11 4.90
C THR A 128 -21.72 4.89 5.60
N PRO A 129 -21.31 4.55 6.83
CA PRO A 129 -21.72 3.32 7.50
C PRO A 129 -23.23 3.27 7.75
N GLU A 130 -23.94 4.40 7.74
CA GLU A 130 -25.40 4.47 7.84
C GLU A 130 -26.12 3.90 6.60
N ILE A 131 -25.46 3.97 5.43
CA ILE A 131 -25.97 3.46 4.15
C ILE A 131 -25.36 2.08 3.87
N ASP A 132 -24.07 1.95 4.11
CA ASP A 132 -23.27 0.77 3.79
C ASP A 132 -23.36 -0.25 4.95
N SER A 133 -24.56 -0.85 5.11
CA SER A 133 -24.77 -1.98 6.02
C SER A 133 -23.95 -3.20 5.59
N VAL A 134 -23.86 -4.21 6.45
CA VAL A 134 -23.21 -5.50 6.15
C VAL A 134 -23.80 -6.13 4.88
N GLU A 135 -25.14 -6.09 4.73
CA GLU A 135 -25.83 -6.61 3.55
C GLU A 135 -25.46 -5.83 2.30
N GLN A 136 -25.40 -4.50 2.38
CA GLN A 136 -24.99 -3.64 1.26
C GLN A 136 -23.54 -3.90 0.86
N LEU A 137 -22.63 -3.99 1.82
CA LEU A 137 -21.23 -4.33 1.58
C LEU A 137 -21.09 -5.73 0.99
N LYS A 138 -21.91 -6.70 1.44
CA LYS A 138 -21.93 -8.06 0.87
C LYS A 138 -22.33 -8.07 -0.59
N LYS A 139 -23.40 -7.34 -0.92
CA LYS A 139 -23.86 -7.18 -2.31
C LYS A 139 -22.78 -6.56 -3.17
N TYR A 140 -22.18 -5.48 -2.71
CA TYR A 140 -21.10 -4.78 -3.40
C TYR A 140 -19.87 -5.68 -3.60
N ALA A 141 -19.49 -6.43 -2.55
CA ALA A 141 -18.37 -7.37 -2.62
C ALA A 141 -18.56 -8.45 -3.70
N ILE A 142 -19.78 -9.00 -3.81
CA ILE A 142 -20.12 -9.99 -4.86
C ILE A 142 -20.04 -9.34 -6.24
N GLU A 143 -20.62 -8.17 -6.42
CA GLU A 143 -20.62 -7.42 -7.68
C GLU A 143 -19.20 -7.10 -8.15
N LYS A 144 -18.33 -6.71 -7.24
CA LYS A 144 -16.95 -6.28 -7.51
C LYS A 144 -15.93 -7.42 -7.47
N GLY A 145 -16.33 -8.67 -7.22
CA GLY A 145 -15.43 -9.83 -7.22
C GLY A 145 -14.45 -9.85 -6.04
N VAL A 146 -14.86 -9.31 -4.90
CA VAL A 146 -14.04 -9.29 -3.68
C VAL A 146 -13.86 -10.68 -3.10
N ASN A 147 -12.63 -11.10 -2.91
CA ASN A 147 -12.27 -12.32 -2.20
C ASN A 147 -12.10 -12.00 -0.69
N SER A 148 -13.04 -12.45 0.13
CA SER A 148 -13.07 -12.15 1.56
C SER A 148 -11.86 -12.69 2.36
N ASN A 149 -11.11 -13.66 1.83
CA ASN A 149 -9.86 -14.11 2.45
C ASN A 149 -8.70 -13.14 2.19
N LYS A 150 -8.88 -12.18 1.30
CA LYS A 150 -7.86 -11.25 0.85
C LYS A 150 -8.21 -9.80 1.11
N TRP A 151 -9.47 -9.46 0.99
CA TRP A 151 -9.96 -8.10 1.01
C TRP A 151 -11.20 -7.96 1.88
N ASN A 152 -11.09 -7.18 2.96
CA ASN A 152 -12.21 -6.82 3.81
C ASN A 152 -12.75 -5.43 3.44
N LEU A 153 -14.05 -5.36 3.19
CA LEU A 153 -14.82 -4.12 3.14
C LEU A 153 -15.46 -3.96 4.52
N VAL A 154 -15.15 -2.88 5.24
CA VAL A 154 -15.56 -2.75 6.64
C VAL A 154 -16.49 -1.56 6.87
N THR A 155 -17.43 -1.76 7.78
CA THR A 155 -18.39 -0.77 8.29
C THR A 155 -18.40 -0.80 9.82
N GLY A 156 -19.01 0.19 10.47
CA GLY A 156 -19.10 0.25 11.92
C GLY A 156 -19.39 1.65 12.46
N ASP A 157 -18.81 1.99 13.61
CA ASP A 157 -18.96 3.32 14.20
C ASP A 157 -18.35 4.42 13.30
N LYS A 158 -19.17 5.36 12.88
CA LYS A 158 -18.77 6.45 11.99
C LYS A 158 -17.64 7.27 12.57
N LYS A 159 -17.71 7.59 13.87
CA LYS A 159 -16.67 8.38 14.52
C LYS A 159 -15.33 7.66 14.48
N GLN A 160 -15.32 6.35 14.78
CA GLN A 160 -14.09 5.56 14.69
C GLN A 160 -13.49 5.54 13.29
N ILE A 161 -14.34 5.35 12.26
CA ILE A 161 -13.89 5.33 10.85
C ILE A 161 -13.29 6.69 10.46
N TYR A 162 -13.91 7.78 10.85
CA TYR A 162 -13.45 9.14 10.56
C TYR A 162 -12.17 9.50 11.34
N ASP A 163 -12.06 9.07 12.60
CA ASP A 163 -10.84 9.24 13.39
C ASP A 163 -9.69 8.42 12.78
N LEU A 164 -9.96 7.20 12.30
CA LEU A 164 -8.97 6.40 11.57
C LEU A 164 -8.47 7.13 10.32
N ALA A 165 -9.37 7.65 9.50
CA ALA A 165 -8.99 8.36 8.27
C ALA A 165 -8.13 9.59 8.54
N ARG A 166 -8.51 10.40 9.52
CA ARG A 166 -7.86 11.69 9.82
C ARG A 166 -6.61 11.54 10.67
N LEU A 167 -6.69 10.78 11.75
CA LEU A 167 -5.65 10.75 12.79
C LEU A 167 -4.68 9.57 12.62
N SER A 168 -5.12 8.53 11.94
CA SER A 168 -4.40 7.27 11.85
C SER A 168 -3.79 7.06 10.46
N TYR A 169 -4.61 7.04 9.43
CA TYR A 169 -4.17 6.85 8.05
C TYR A 169 -3.68 8.13 7.37
N LEU A 170 -3.92 9.29 7.97
CA LEU A 170 -3.52 10.60 7.40
C LEU A 170 -4.06 10.78 5.96
N ALA A 171 -5.26 10.30 5.72
CA ALA A 171 -5.83 10.19 4.38
C ALA A 171 -6.62 11.44 3.98
N VAL A 172 -6.96 12.33 4.92
CA VAL A 172 -7.93 13.41 4.71
C VAL A 172 -7.56 14.65 5.51
N LYS A 173 -7.83 15.83 4.95
CA LYS A 173 -7.80 17.12 5.66
C LYS A 173 -8.70 17.09 6.89
N SER A 174 -8.22 17.65 7.98
CA SER A 174 -9.11 18.13 9.03
C SER A 174 -9.79 19.39 8.54
N SER A 175 -11.09 19.32 8.26
CA SER A 175 -11.87 20.54 8.13
C SER A 175 -11.98 21.21 9.52
N ASN A 176 -11.67 22.50 9.61
CA ASN A 176 -11.87 23.28 10.84
C ASN A 176 -13.36 23.50 11.16
N VAL A 177 -14.24 22.97 10.35
CA VAL A 177 -15.67 22.99 10.52
C VAL A 177 -16.10 21.57 10.87
N ILE A 178 -16.58 21.37 12.11
CA ILE A 178 -17.33 20.19 12.51
C ILE A 178 -18.69 20.29 11.78
N ASP A 179 -18.67 20.10 10.49
CA ASP A 179 -19.90 19.94 9.73
C ASP A 179 -20.25 18.45 9.78
N GLN A 180 -21.41 18.12 10.36
CA GLN A 180 -21.94 16.77 10.40
C GLN A 180 -22.13 16.17 8.99
N TYR A 181 -21.99 17.00 7.96
CA TYR A 181 -22.14 16.67 6.53
C TYR A 181 -20.80 16.58 5.77
N ASP A 182 -19.64 16.79 6.46
CA ASP A 182 -18.33 16.72 5.79
C ASP A 182 -17.94 15.26 5.54
N MET A 183 -18.44 14.75 4.43
CA MET A 183 -18.12 13.39 3.98
C MET A 183 -16.64 13.31 3.56
N ILE A 184 -15.92 12.34 4.08
CA ILE A 184 -14.53 12.08 3.69
C ILE A 184 -14.48 11.73 2.20
N HIS A 185 -13.72 12.52 1.44
CA HIS A 185 -13.39 12.25 0.05
C HIS A 185 -11.88 12.17 -0.08
N THR A 186 -11.38 11.02 -0.45
CA THR A 186 -9.96 10.81 -0.73
C THR A 186 -9.80 9.76 -1.81
N GLU A 187 -8.91 10.03 -2.77
CA GLU A 187 -8.48 9.07 -3.79
C GLU A 187 -7.25 8.25 -3.36
N ASN A 188 -6.74 8.47 -2.15
CA ASN A 188 -5.49 7.87 -1.72
C ASN A 188 -5.63 6.41 -1.28
N PHE A 189 -4.77 5.57 -1.81
CA PHE A 189 -4.42 4.27 -1.23
C PHE A 189 -3.21 4.41 -0.31
N MET A 190 -3.27 3.80 0.86
CA MET A 190 -2.17 3.78 1.84
C MET A 190 -1.56 2.40 1.90
N LEU A 191 -0.23 2.30 1.73
CA LEU A 191 0.53 1.07 1.93
C LEU A 191 1.03 1.02 3.37
N ILE A 192 0.67 -0.04 4.09
CA ILE A 192 0.98 -0.21 5.51
C ILE A 192 1.88 -1.45 5.69
N ASP A 193 2.92 -1.31 6.51
CA ASP A 193 3.84 -2.40 6.82
C ASP A 193 3.42 -3.24 8.03
N THR A 194 4.17 -4.31 8.29
CA THR A 194 3.97 -5.23 9.43
C THR A 194 4.13 -4.58 10.81
N LYS A 195 4.66 -3.35 10.87
CA LYS A 195 4.81 -2.56 12.09
C LYS A 195 3.70 -1.51 12.25
N LYS A 196 2.65 -1.59 11.42
CA LYS A 196 1.55 -0.62 11.37
C LYS A 196 2.00 0.78 10.92
N GLN A 197 3.07 0.90 10.12
CA GLN A 197 3.62 2.18 9.66
C GLN A 197 3.23 2.45 8.22
N ILE A 198 2.92 3.70 7.90
CA ILE A 198 2.60 4.13 6.53
C ILE A 198 3.90 4.20 5.72
N ARG A 199 3.92 3.50 4.58
CA ARG A 199 5.08 3.38 3.70
C ARG A 199 4.87 4.03 2.33
N GLY A 200 3.66 4.46 2.02
CA GLY A 200 3.34 5.17 0.79
C GLY A 200 1.89 5.64 0.74
N PHE A 201 1.68 6.68 -0.06
CA PHE A 201 0.37 7.18 -0.49
C PHE A 201 0.34 7.14 -2.01
N TYR A 202 -0.73 6.65 -2.59
CA TYR A 202 -0.87 6.43 -4.03
C TYR A 202 -2.24 6.90 -4.48
N ASP A 203 -2.29 7.63 -5.58
CA ASP A 203 -3.56 7.99 -6.19
C ASP A 203 -4.25 6.73 -6.73
N GLY A 204 -5.36 6.35 -6.08
CA GLY A 204 -6.15 5.16 -6.43
C GLY A 204 -6.89 5.29 -7.76
N THR A 205 -6.88 6.48 -8.39
CA THR A 205 -7.50 6.73 -9.70
C THR A 205 -6.48 6.71 -10.85
N ASP A 206 -5.16 6.81 -10.53
CA ASP A 206 -4.09 6.83 -11.54
C ASP A 206 -3.45 5.45 -11.73
N PRO A 207 -3.56 4.82 -12.91
CA PRO A 207 -2.94 3.52 -13.20
C PRO A 207 -1.42 3.47 -12.94
N LYS A 208 -0.69 4.58 -13.18
CA LYS A 208 0.76 4.62 -12.93
C LYS A 208 1.08 4.61 -11.45
N SER A 209 0.24 5.24 -10.65
CA SER A 209 0.34 5.20 -9.19
C SER A 209 0.11 3.78 -8.67
N ILE A 210 -0.81 3.03 -9.27
CA ILE A 210 -1.08 1.62 -8.94
C ILE A 210 0.10 0.71 -9.34
N GLU A 211 0.71 0.92 -10.51
CA GLU A 211 1.93 0.20 -10.90
C GLU A 211 3.04 0.43 -9.86
N THR A 212 3.24 1.69 -9.44
CA THR A 212 4.22 2.06 -8.40
C THR A 212 3.91 1.39 -7.07
N LEU A 213 2.64 1.37 -6.65
CA LEU A 213 2.19 0.68 -5.44
C LEU A 213 2.54 -0.82 -5.49
N LEU A 214 2.28 -1.48 -6.61
CA LEU A 214 2.58 -2.91 -6.79
C LEU A 214 4.10 -3.20 -6.74
N GLU A 215 4.92 -2.30 -7.27
CA GLU A 215 6.38 -2.40 -7.13
C GLU A 215 6.82 -2.19 -5.68
N ASP A 216 6.25 -1.22 -4.99
CA ASP A 216 6.57 -0.90 -3.61
C ASP A 216 6.14 -2.01 -2.64
N ILE A 217 5.02 -2.69 -2.91
CA ILE A 217 4.63 -3.91 -2.19
C ILE A 217 5.73 -4.98 -2.30
N LYS A 218 6.31 -5.19 -3.49
CA LYS A 218 7.41 -6.17 -3.68
C LYS A 218 8.65 -5.76 -2.89
N VAL A 219 9.05 -4.49 -2.97
CA VAL A 219 10.20 -3.94 -2.23
C VAL A 219 10.00 -4.11 -0.72
N LEU A 220 8.80 -3.79 -0.22
CA LEU A 220 8.47 -3.90 1.19
C LEU A 220 8.48 -5.34 1.66
N LYS A 221 7.91 -6.26 0.87
CA LYS A 221 7.92 -7.70 1.13
C LYS A 221 9.35 -8.25 1.23
N GLU A 222 10.22 -7.93 0.27
CA GLU A 222 11.61 -8.37 0.24
C GLU A 222 12.41 -7.86 1.45
N SER A 223 12.09 -6.70 1.98
CA SER A 223 12.74 -6.14 3.16
C SER A 223 12.20 -6.67 4.49
N THR A 224 10.99 -7.24 4.48
CA THR A 224 10.27 -7.67 5.70
C THR A 224 10.39 -9.16 5.96
N TYR A 225 10.25 -10.01 4.92
CA TYR A 225 10.13 -11.46 5.04
C TYR A 225 11.38 -12.22 4.56
N LYS A 226 12.55 -11.69 4.87
CA LYS A 226 13.84 -12.34 4.61
C LYS A 226 14.24 -13.30 5.70
#